data_fa5dbb9b1afffe01269ee28ba4565c1e
#
_entry.id   fa5dbb9b1afffe01269ee28ba4565c1e
#
_cell.length_a   1.000
_cell.length_b   1.000
_cell.length_c   1.000
_cell.angle_alpha   90.00
_cell.angle_beta   90.00
_cell.angle_gamma   90.00
#
_symmetry.space_group_name_H-M   'P 1'
#
loop_
_entity.id
_entity.type
_entity.pdbx_description
1 polymer ?
#
loop_
_entity_poly.entity_id
_entity_poly.type
_entity_poly.pdbx_seq_one_letter_code
_entity_poly.pdbx_strand_id
1 'polypeptide(L)'
;MSKVTYNIAIDTWRGPLDSRKTGQAKRERLVSRYRKGSGENHQVYPMKMHEGPWSEGATRNRELMKNAQREAHAIERAAKHPELATPEYLTLAAEWQKRFAEYKSTKKPEDKQFATLYTYTYSHLYRELKVGEVLNLVKAKSQAKTNLYQSLLPQIESLISGETDLIASMANIVAVLHNTFHFWWTGFYLVKDKSPITNDQSQINKELVLGPFQGPIACTRIPFGKGVCGTAWKNNETIIVPDVHQFPGHIACSSESKSEIVVPIRHNGEIIAVLDIDSKDYNTFDNIDKNYLEQIKLLA
;
A
#
# COMPACT_ATOMS: atom_id res chain seq x y z
N MET A 1 -16.99 2.08 -15.04
CA MET A 1 -16.69 0.96 -14.10
C MET A 1 -17.41 1.25 -12.79
N SER A 2 -18.45 0.46 -12.47
CA SER A 2 -19.29 0.67 -11.31
C SER A 2 -18.57 0.23 -10.03
N LYS A 3 -18.44 1.13 -9.07
CA LYS A 3 -17.97 0.80 -7.70
C LYS A 3 -18.95 -0.19 -7.08
N VAL A 4 -18.51 -1.41 -6.84
CA VAL A 4 -19.26 -2.38 -6.04
C VAL A 4 -19.07 -2.01 -4.57
N THR A 5 -20.04 -1.31 -4.00
CA THR A 5 -20.08 -1.04 -2.56
C THR A 5 -20.66 -2.28 -1.89
N TYR A 6 -19.84 -3.05 -1.19
CA TYR A 6 -20.31 -4.15 -0.36
C TYR A 6 -20.96 -3.58 0.91
N ASN A 7 -22.26 -3.30 0.84
CA ASN A 7 -23.06 -3.14 2.05
C ASN A 7 -23.42 -4.53 2.56
N ILE A 8 -22.66 -5.02 3.54
CA ILE A 8 -23.05 -6.22 4.29
C ILE A 8 -24.14 -5.77 5.29
N ALA A 9 -25.38 -5.74 4.84
CA ALA A 9 -26.52 -5.67 5.75
C ALA A 9 -26.70 -7.07 6.36
N ILE A 10 -26.14 -7.30 7.55
CA ILE A 10 -26.27 -8.58 8.27
C ILE A 10 -27.70 -8.82 8.73
N ASP A 11 -28.53 -7.78 8.80
CA ASP A 11 -29.90 -7.85 9.36
C ASP A 11 -30.97 -8.49 8.45
N THR A 12 -30.64 -8.88 7.21
CA THR A 12 -31.60 -9.50 6.29
C THR A 12 -31.15 -10.83 5.70
N TRP A 13 -30.16 -11.47 6.32
CA TRP A 13 -29.73 -12.80 5.92
C TRP A 13 -30.73 -13.85 6.42
N ARG A 14 -31.81 -14.05 5.69
CA ARG A 14 -32.58 -15.29 5.78
C ARG A 14 -31.69 -16.33 5.09
N GLY A 15 -31.29 -17.36 5.85
CA GLY A 15 -30.40 -18.41 5.41
C GLY A 15 -30.79 -19.04 4.06
N PRO A 16 -29.95 -19.88 3.45
CA PRO A 16 -30.21 -20.46 2.15
C PRO A 16 -31.58 -21.16 2.17
N LEU A 17 -32.43 -20.83 1.19
CA LEU A 17 -33.67 -21.58 0.97
C LEU A 17 -33.29 -23.06 0.84
N ASP A 18 -33.89 -23.91 1.67
CA ASP A 18 -33.57 -25.34 1.69
C ASP A 18 -33.92 -25.96 0.32
N SER A 19 -32.90 -26.31 -0.45
CA SER A 19 -33.04 -26.92 -1.76
C SER A 19 -33.87 -28.23 -1.73
N ARG A 20 -33.98 -28.86 -0.54
CA ARG A 20 -34.83 -30.05 -0.33
C ARG A 20 -36.32 -29.77 -0.48
N LYS A 21 -36.77 -28.53 -0.31
CA LYS A 21 -38.19 -28.15 -0.49
C LYS A 21 -38.54 -27.81 -1.95
N THR A 22 -37.54 -27.57 -2.79
CA THR A 22 -37.76 -27.17 -4.20
C THR A 22 -37.46 -28.27 -5.21
N GLY A 23 -37.04 -29.47 -4.76
CA GLY A 23 -36.72 -30.59 -5.65
C GLY A 23 -35.41 -30.42 -6.44
N GLN A 24 -34.63 -29.39 -6.15
CA GLN A 24 -33.33 -29.14 -6.81
C GLN A 24 -32.18 -29.95 -6.23
N ALA A 25 -31.23 -30.34 -7.07
CA ALA A 25 -30.07 -31.08 -6.66
C ALA A 25 -29.25 -30.34 -5.58
N LYS A 26 -28.65 -31.07 -4.64
CA LYS A 26 -27.89 -30.57 -3.47
C LYS A 26 -26.84 -29.46 -3.74
N ARG A 27 -26.54 -29.14 -4.99
CA ARG A 27 -25.48 -28.21 -5.41
C ARG A 27 -25.95 -26.80 -5.79
N GLU A 28 -27.24 -26.57 -5.94
CA GLU A 28 -27.77 -25.25 -6.25
C GLU A 28 -28.31 -24.57 -5.00
N ARG A 29 -27.58 -23.59 -4.49
CA ARG A 29 -28.05 -22.73 -3.42
C ARG A 29 -28.58 -21.43 -4.04
N LEU A 30 -29.83 -21.13 -3.76
CA LEU A 30 -30.47 -19.87 -4.14
C LEU A 30 -30.23 -18.83 -3.04
N VAL A 31 -29.79 -17.64 -3.42
CA VAL A 31 -29.63 -16.51 -2.50
C VAL A 31 -30.63 -15.43 -2.85
N SER A 32 -31.48 -15.08 -1.89
CA SER A 32 -32.37 -13.94 -2.02
C SER A 32 -31.63 -12.65 -1.66
N ARG A 33 -31.60 -11.68 -2.56
CA ARG A 33 -31.06 -10.33 -2.29
C ARG A 33 -32.19 -9.33 -2.23
N TYR A 34 -32.29 -8.61 -1.13
CA TYR A 34 -33.18 -7.47 -0.98
C TYR A 34 -32.53 -6.22 -1.59
N ARG A 35 -33.23 -5.59 -2.54
CA ARG A 35 -32.85 -4.29 -3.09
C ARG A 35 -33.59 -3.20 -2.33
N LYS A 36 -32.91 -2.41 -1.51
CA LYS A 36 -33.48 -1.28 -0.78
C LYS A 36 -33.98 -0.24 -1.81
N GLY A 37 -35.26 0.04 -1.84
CA GLY A 37 -35.85 1.11 -2.65
C GLY A 37 -36.74 0.70 -3.82
N SER A 38 -36.86 -0.58 -4.18
CA SER A 38 -37.87 -1.07 -5.12
C SER A 38 -38.86 -1.95 -4.37
N GLY A 39 -40.05 -1.43 -4.11
CA GLY A 39 -41.13 -2.25 -3.53
C GLY A 39 -41.28 -3.56 -4.30
N GLU A 40 -41.27 -4.67 -3.58
CA GLU A 40 -41.78 -5.99 -3.97
C GLU A 40 -40.96 -6.92 -4.89
N ASN A 41 -39.77 -6.62 -5.38
CA ASN A 41 -39.07 -7.58 -6.23
C ASN A 41 -37.90 -8.28 -5.50
N HIS A 42 -38.21 -9.46 -4.93
CA HIS A 42 -37.18 -10.43 -4.54
C HIS A 42 -36.60 -11.11 -5.79
N GLN A 43 -35.44 -10.68 -6.23
CA GLN A 43 -34.74 -11.42 -7.28
C GLN A 43 -33.92 -12.56 -6.63
N VAL A 44 -34.24 -13.78 -7.00
CA VAL A 44 -33.53 -14.98 -6.57
C VAL A 44 -32.50 -15.31 -7.65
N TYR A 45 -31.22 -15.30 -7.27
CA TYR A 45 -30.15 -15.67 -8.18
C TYR A 45 -29.52 -17.01 -7.77
N PRO A 46 -29.20 -17.89 -8.72
CA PRO A 46 -28.37 -19.03 -8.41
C PRO A 46 -27.02 -18.56 -7.90
N MET A 47 -26.62 -19.04 -6.73
CA MET A 47 -25.30 -18.77 -6.18
C MET A 47 -24.28 -19.58 -7.00
N LYS A 48 -23.52 -18.92 -7.88
CA LYS A 48 -22.35 -19.56 -8.47
C LYS A 48 -21.40 -19.93 -7.33
N MET A 49 -21.26 -21.21 -7.07
CA MET A 49 -20.23 -21.71 -6.17
C MET A 49 -18.87 -21.41 -6.80
N HIS A 50 -17.96 -20.86 -6.03
CA HIS A 50 -16.60 -20.61 -6.50
C HIS A 50 -15.93 -21.95 -6.77
N GLU A 51 -15.70 -22.27 -8.03
CA GLU A 51 -14.98 -23.45 -8.48
C GLU A 51 -13.49 -23.08 -8.57
N GLY A 52 -12.68 -23.61 -7.65
CA GLY A 52 -11.25 -23.41 -7.62
C GLY A 52 -10.70 -22.90 -6.28
N PRO A 53 -9.38 -22.82 -6.12
CA PRO A 53 -8.77 -22.29 -4.91
C PRO A 53 -9.06 -20.79 -4.78
N TRP A 54 -9.37 -20.37 -3.58
CA TRP A 54 -9.56 -18.96 -3.25
C TRP A 54 -8.22 -18.24 -3.36
N SER A 55 -8.23 -16.96 -3.77
CA SER A 55 -7.03 -16.13 -3.65
C SER A 55 -6.54 -16.08 -2.20
N GLU A 56 -5.24 -15.89 -1.98
CA GLU A 56 -4.66 -15.79 -0.64
C GLU A 56 -5.40 -14.77 0.23
N GLY A 57 -5.71 -13.58 -0.32
CA GLY A 57 -6.47 -12.55 0.39
C GLY A 57 -7.88 -12.99 0.76
N ALA A 58 -8.57 -13.76 -0.10
CA ALA A 58 -9.89 -14.29 0.19
C ALA A 58 -9.83 -15.38 1.26
N THR A 59 -8.83 -16.25 1.22
CA THR A 59 -8.60 -17.31 2.22
C THR A 59 -8.34 -16.68 3.59
N ARG A 60 -7.42 -15.70 3.65
CA ARG A 60 -7.08 -14.96 4.87
C ARG A 60 -8.29 -14.24 5.46
N ASN A 61 -9.07 -13.55 4.65
CA ASN A 61 -10.29 -12.86 5.10
C ASN A 61 -11.32 -13.85 5.70
N ARG A 62 -11.43 -15.07 5.14
CA ARG A 62 -12.31 -16.12 5.68
C ARG A 62 -11.83 -16.64 7.03
N GLU A 63 -10.53 -16.75 7.23
CA GLU A 63 -9.97 -17.15 8.52
C GLU A 63 -10.22 -16.10 9.60
N LEU A 64 -10.02 -14.82 9.29
CA LEU A 64 -10.36 -13.72 10.19
C LEU A 64 -11.84 -13.74 10.58
N MET A 65 -12.73 -13.95 9.60
CA MET A 65 -14.17 -14.07 9.86
C MET A 65 -14.49 -15.26 10.77
N LYS A 66 -13.89 -16.44 10.51
CA LYS A 66 -14.10 -17.64 11.34
C LYS A 66 -13.60 -17.42 12.77
N ASN A 67 -12.43 -16.80 12.93
CA ASN A 67 -11.88 -16.50 14.26
C ASN A 67 -12.79 -15.53 15.02
N ALA A 68 -13.21 -14.43 14.39
CA ALA A 68 -14.14 -13.49 15.00
C ALA A 68 -15.48 -14.14 15.38
N GLN A 69 -16.02 -15.06 14.53
CA GLN A 69 -17.22 -15.80 14.82
C GLN A 69 -17.05 -16.73 16.03
N ARG A 70 -15.95 -17.49 16.08
CA ARG A 70 -15.67 -18.41 17.17
C ARG A 70 -15.61 -17.67 18.49
N GLU A 71 -14.84 -16.59 18.56
CA GLU A 71 -14.70 -15.78 19.78
C GLU A 71 -16.02 -15.11 20.19
N ALA A 72 -16.77 -14.53 19.25
CA ALA A 72 -18.08 -13.93 19.55
C ALA A 72 -19.09 -14.95 20.08
N HIS A 73 -19.10 -16.17 19.56
CA HIS A 73 -19.93 -17.26 20.09
C HIS A 73 -19.49 -17.71 21.49
N ALA A 74 -18.18 -17.79 21.75
CA ALA A 74 -17.66 -18.14 23.05
C ALA A 74 -18.04 -17.08 24.11
N ILE A 75 -17.89 -15.79 23.78
CA ILE A 75 -18.28 -14.67 24.63
C ILE A 75 -19.80 -14.65 24.89
N GLU A 76 -20.62 -14.84 23.84
CA GLU A 76 -22.08 -14.89 24.02
C GLU A 76 -22.50 -16.09 24.87
N ARG A 77 -21.88 -17.24 24.66
CA ARG A 77 -22.14 -18.45 25.48
C ARG A 77 -21.79 -18.22 26.95
N ALA A 78 -20.61 -17.62 27.22
CA ALA A 78 -20.19 -17.30 28.58
C ALA A 78 -21.15 -16.29 29.25
N ALA A 79 -21.67 -15.33 28.49
CA ALA A 79 -22.67 -14.39 28.98
C ALA A 79 -24.02 -15.04 29.32
N LYS A 80 -24.42 -16.09 28.59
CA LYS A 80 -25.68 -16.83 28.81
C LYS A 80 -25.57 -17.97 29.83
N HIS A 81 -24.40 -18.59 29.90
CA HIS A 81 -24.11 -19.77 30.70
C HIS A 81 -22.80 -19.60 31.48
N PRO A 82 -22.77 -18.68 32.47
CA PRO A 82 -21.55 -18.38 33.22
C PRO A 82 -21.01 -19.60 34.00
N GLU A 83 -21.88 -20.52 34.38
CA GLU A 83 -21.52 -21.77 35.04
C GLU A 83 -20.67 -22.74 34.21
N LEU A 84 -20.67 -22.57 32.89
CA LEU A 84 -19.92 -23.39 31.94
C LEU A 84 -18.70 -22.70 31.36
N ALA A 85 -18.45 -21.45 31.74
CA ALA A 85 -17.40 -20.64 31.16
C ALA A 85 -16.11 -20.65 32.00
N THR A 86 -14.95 -20.52 31.33
CA THR A 86 -13.68 -20.30 32.02
C THR A 86 -13.62 -18.89 32.61
N PRO A 87 -12.80 -18.64 33.66
CA PRO A 87 -12.63 -17.29 34.23
C PRO A 87 -12.27 -16.21 33.22
N GLU A 88 -11.48 -16.55 32.22
CA GLU A 88 -11.10 -15.67 31.11
C GLU A 88 -12.33 -15.23 30.30
N TYR A 89 -13.15 -16.21 29.86
CA TYR A 89 -14.35 -15.89 29.09
C TYR A 89 -15.44 -15.20 29.92
N LEU A 90 -15.49 -15.42 31.25
CA LEU A 90 -16.38 -14.64 32.14
C LEU A 90 -15.99 -13.17 32.14
N THR A 91 -14.69 -12.89 32.23
CA THR A 91 -14.17 -11.50 32.19
C THR A 91 -14.48 -10.84 30.84
N LEU A 92 -14.19 -11.53 29.73
CA LEU A 92 -14.52 -11.05 28.40
C LEU A 92 -16.02 -10.81 28.20
N ALA A 93 -16.85 -11.74 28.66
CA ALA A 93 -18.30 -11.62 28.55
C ALA A 93 -18.83 -10.39 29.32
N ALA A 94 -18.34 -10.15 30.53
CA ALA A 94 -18.71 -8.98 31.30
C ALA A 94 -18.30 -7.67 30.61
N GLU A 95 -17.09 -7.60 30.06
CA GLU A 95 -16.60 -6.45 29.31
C GLU A 95 -17.47 -6.18 28.07
N TRP A 96 -17.71 -7.21 27.25
CA TRP A 96 -18.52 -7.05 26.03
C TRP A 96 -19.99 -6.75 26.31
N GLN A 97 -20.56 -7.28 27.38
CA GLN A 97 -21.91 -6.90 27.83
C GLN A 97 -21.96 -5.43 28.21
N LYS A 98 -20.96 -4.91 28.95
CA LYS A 98 -20.87 -3.48 29.29
C LYS A 98 -20.79 -2.62 28.03
N ARG A 99 -19.87 -2.92 27.11
CA ARG A 99 -19.73 -2.21 25.83
C ARG A 99 -21.02 -2.22 25.01
N PHE A 100 -21.72 -3.35 24.98
CA PHE A 100 -23.00 -3.45 24.26
C PHE A 100 -24.14 -2.66 24.93
N ALA A 101 -24.17 -2.60 26.25
CA ALA A 101 -25.13 -1.78 27.00
C ALA A 101 -24.89 -0.28 26.75
N GLU A 102 -23.63 0.17 26.78
CA GLU A 102 -23.23 1.54 26.43
C GLU A 102 -23.64 1.89 25.00
N TYR A 103 -23.36 0.99 24.03
CA TYR A 103 -23.82 1.16 22.65
C TYR A 103 -25.33 1.33 22.57
N LYS A 104 -26.11 0.49 23.26
CA LYS A 104 -27.59 0.57 23.24
C LYS A 104 -28.12 1.89 23.80
N SER A 105 -27.44 2.47 24.79
CA SER A 105 -27.85 3.73 25.42
C SER A 105 -27.48 4.96 24.58
N THR A 106 -26.42 4.89 23.78
CA THR A 106 -25.86 6.04 23.06
C THR A 106 -26.10 6.02 21.55
N LYS A 107 -26.55 4.89 20.99
CA LYS A 107 -26.75 4.73 19.54
C LYS A 107 -27.76 5.72 18.97
N LYS A 108 -27.45 6.30 17.84
CA LYS A 108 -28.37 7.13 17.06
C LYS A 108 -29.15 6.30 16.04
N PRO A 109 -30.29 6.79 15.53
CA PRO A 109 -31.09 6.07 14.52
C PRO A 109 -30.29 5.76 13.23
N GLU A 110 -29.36 6.64 12.84
CA GLU A 110 -28.49 6.50 11.68
C GLU A 110 -27.35 5.51 11.87
N ASP A 111 -27.02 5.16 13.12
CA ASP A 111 -25.94 4.22 13.42
C ASP A 111 -26.33 2.80 13.04
N LYS A 112 -25.31 1.97 12.76
CA LYS A 112 -25.54 0.55 12.49
C LYS A 112 -26.19 -0.12 13.69
N GLN A 113 -27.37 -0.70 13.48
CA GLN A 113 -28.11 -1.37 14.54
C GLN A 113 -27.64 -2.81 14.76
N PHE A 114 -27.33 -3.16 16.00
CA PHE A 114 -27.00 -4.52 16.42
C PHE A 114 -28.10 -5.06 17.34
N ALA A 115 -28.73 -6.17 16.92
CA ALA A 115 -29.83 -6.75 17.66
C ALA A 115 -29.38 -7.56 18.90
N THR A 116 -28.21 -8.20 18.82
CA THR A 116 -27.71 -9.12 19.86
C THR A 116 -26.27 -8.80 20.27
N LEU A 117 -25.89 -9.27 21.45
CA LEU A 117 -24.50 -9.21 21.91
C LEU A 117 -23.56 -9.88 20.91
N TYR A 118 -23.96 -11.03 20.37
CA TYR A 118 -23.18 -11.74 19.36
C TYR A 118 -22.88 -10.88 18.11
N THR A 119 -23.90 -10.28 17.50
CA THR A 119 -23.72 -9.48 16.27
C THR A 119 -22.87 -8.23 16.51
N TYR A 120 -23.01 -7.62 17.67
CA TYR A 120 -22.17 -6.50 18.11
C TYR A 120 -20.71 -6.92 18.28
N THR A 121 -20.47 -7.94 19.09
CA THR A 121 -19.12 -8.47 19.39
C THR A 121 -18.41 -8.97 18.13
N TYR A 122 -19.09 -9.77 17.31
CA TYR A 122 -18.54 -10.25 16.04
C TYR A 122 -18.09 -9.12 15.12
N SER A 123 -18.93 -8.10 14.95
CA SER A 123 -18.60 -6.97 14.06
C SER A 123 -17.36 -6.19 14.52
N HIS A 124 -17.19 -6.02 15.84
CA HIS A 124 -16.04 -5.30 16.40
C HIS A 124 -14.78 -6.17 16.38
N LEU A 125 -14.85 -7.41 16.82
CA LEU A 125 -13.72 -8.35 16.77
C LEU A 125 -13.19 -8.54 15.34
N TYR A 126 -14.07 -8.71 14.36
CA TYR A 126 -13.65 -8.81 12.98
C TYR A 126 -12.91 -7.57 12.49
N ARG A 127 -13.37 -6.38 12.87
CA ARG A 127 -12.71 -5.11 12.53
C ARG A 127 -11.34 -5.00 13.22
N GLU A 128 -11.25 -5.33 14.50
CA GLU A 128 -10.01 -5.28 15.27
C GLU A 128 -8.96 -6.25 14.70
N LEU A 129 -9.34 -7.49 14.42
CA LEU A 129 -8.47 -8.49 13.78
C LEU A 129 -7.98 -8.04 12.40
N LYS A 130 -8.86 -7.45 11.60
CA LYS A 130 -8.51 -6.94 10.27
C LYS A 130 -7.53 -5.76 10.33
N VAL A 131 -7.71 -4.85 11.26
CA VAL A 131 -6.77 -3.73 11.48
C VAL A 131 -5.41 -4.26 11.95
N GLY A 132 -5.40 -5.19 12.90
CA GLY A 132 -4.16 -5.83 13.38
C GLY A 132 -3.39 -6.54 12.27
N GLU A 133 -4.09 -7.25 11.38
CA GLU A 133 -3.47 -7.90 10.23
C GLU A 133 -2.83 -6.89 9.26
N VAL A 134 -3.54 -5.81 8.93
CA VAL A 134 -3.01 -4.75 8.05
C VAL A 134 -1.75 -4.13 8.66
N LEU A 135 -1.76 -3.83 9.96
CA LEU A 135 -0.59 -3.29 10.66
C LEU A 135 0.61 -4.25 10.62
N ASN A 136 0.38 -5.55 10.80
CA ASN A 136 1.43 -6.55 10.71
C ASN A 136 2.01 -6.67 9.31
N LEU A 137 1.17 -6.60 8.28
CA LEU A 137 1.62 -6.61 6.88
C LEU A 137 2.47 -5.36 6.54
N VAL A 138 2.05 -4.18 7.02
CA VAL A 138 2.82 -2.94 6.82
C VAL A 138 4.19 -3.06 7.48
N LYS A 139 4.26 -3.53 8.73
CA LYS A 139 5.52 -3.74 9.46
C LYS A 139 6.43 -4.75 8.74
N ALA A 140 5.86 -5.88 8.28
CA ALA A 140 6.62 -6.89 7.55
C ALA A 140 7.21 -6.37 6.24
N LYS A 141 6.45 -5.59 5.47
CA LYS A 141 6.93 -4.94 4.24
C LYS A 141 8.06 -3.96 4.52
N SER A 142 7.91 -3.10 5.54
CA SER A 142 8.94 -2.15 5.94
C SER A 142 10.22 -2.85 6.37
N GLN A 143 10.12 -3.94 7.15
CA GLN A 143 11.27 -4.73 7.56
C GLN A 143 11.95 -5.42 6.38
N ALA A 144 11.18 -5.99 5.45
CA ALA A 144 11.73 -6.61 4.24
C ALA A 144 12.49 -5.59 3.38
N LYS A 145 11.93 -4.39 3.17
CA LYS A 145 12.60 -3.28 2.46
C LYS A 145 13.91 -2.89 3.16
N THR A 146 13.87 -2.73 4.49
CA THR A 146 15.06 -2.43 5.30
C THR A 146 16.14 -3.49 5.12
N ASN A 147 15.80 -4.76 5.22
CA ASN A 147 16.74 -5.87 5.06
C ASN A 147 17.38 -5.89 3.66
N LEU A 148 16.60 -5.58 2.61
CA LEU A 148 17.13 -5.47 1.24
C LEU A 148 18.20 -4.38 1.16
N TYR A 149 17.94 -3.18 1.64
CA TYR A 149 18.93 -2.10 1.64
C TYR A 149 20.16 -2.43 2.47
N GLN A 150 19.97 -3.00 3.66
CA GLN A 150 21.09 -3.40 4.53
C GLN A 150 22.03 -4.42 3.88
N SER A 151 21.49 -5.32 3.05
CA SER A 151 22.31 -6.26 2.30
C SER A 151 22.91 -5.64 1.04
N LEU A 152 22.25 -4.64 0.44
CA LEU A 152 22.62 -4.06 -0.84
C LEU A 152 23.74 -3.00 -0.72
N LEU A 153 23.68 -2.12 0.29
CA LEU A 153 24.66 -1.04 0.42
C LEU A 153 26.10 -1.52 0.51
N PRO A 154 26.46 -2.55 1.32
CA PRO A 154 27.81 -3.08 1.32
C PRO A 154 28.26 -3.66 -0.03
N GLN A 155 27.32 -4.21 -0.80
CA GLN A 155 27.61 -4.72 -2.15
C GLN A 155 27.90 -3.56 -3.11
N ILE A 156 27.11 -2.48 -3.05
CA ILE A 156 27.37 -1.25 -3.83
C ILE A 156 28.75 -0.68 -3.47
N GLU A 157 29.04 -0.53 -2.18
CA GLU A 157 30.34 -0.03 -1.71
C GLU A 157 31.50 -0.89 -2.23
N SER A 158 31.38 -2.21 -2.14
CA SER A 158 32.38 -3.13 -2.66
C SER A 158 32.54 -3.03 -4.17
N LEU A 159 31.44 -2.85 -4.90
CA LEU A 159 31.42 -2.80 -6.38
C LEU A 159 32.11 -1.56 -6.92
N ILE A 160 32.01 -0.42 -6.24
CA ILE A 160 32.63 0.85 -6.66
C ILE A 160 33.95 1.14 -5.94
N SER A 161 34.36 0.28 -5.02
CA SER A 161 35.61 0.45 -4.29
C SER A 161 36.81 0.41 -5.24
N GLY A 162 37.60 1.49 -5.26
CA GLY A 162 38.75 1.64 -6.14
C GLY A 162 38.42 2.01 -7.59
N GLU A 163 37.16 2.17 -7.95
CA GLU A 163 36.76 2.71 -9.27
C GLU A 163 36.86 4.24 -9.22
N THR A 164 37.58 4.79 -10.21
CA THR A 164 37.77 6.23 -10.34
C THR A 164 36.92 6.89 -11.42
N ASP A 165 36.32 6.09 -12.30
CA ASP A 165 35.41 6.58 -13.31
C ASP A 165 33.99 6.72 -12.73
N LEU A 166 33.52 7.95 -12.70
CA LEU A 166 32.20 8.30 -12.17
C LEU A 166 31.07 7.62 -12.95
N ILE A 167 31.21 7.51 -14.27
CA ILE A 167 30.18 6.92 -15.14
C ILE A 167 30.10 5.40 -14.94
N ALA A 168 31.24 4.73 -14.76
CA ALA A 168 31.29 3.30 -14.46
C ALA A 168 30.64 2.99 -13.11
N SER A 169 30.94 3.78 -12.08
CA SER A 169 30.31 3.67 -10.75
C SER A 169 28.80 3.88 -10.83
N MET A 170 28.35 4.95 -11.50
CA MET A 170 26.91 5.23 -11.69
C MET A 170 26.18 4.10 -12.43
N ALA A 171 26.78 3.56 -13.51
CA ALA A 171 26.18 2.50 -14.31
C ALA A 171 25.96 1.22 -13.46
N ASN A 172 26.94 0.85 -12.64
CA ASN A 172 26.86 -0.30 -11.76
C ASN A 172 25.82 -0.10 -10.66
N ILE A 173 25.77 1.07 -10.01
CA ILE A 173 24.79 1.40 -8.97
C ILE A 173 23.37 1.33 -9.55
N VAL A 174 23.14 1.94 -10.70
CA VAL A 174 21.81 1.91 -11.36
C VAL A 174 21.39 0.48 -11.67
N ALA A 175 22.29 -0.34 -12.21
CA ALA A 175 21.99 -1.75 -12.52
C ALA A 175 21.62 -2.54 -11.26
N VAL A 176 22.35 -2.36 -10.18
CA VAL A 176 22.09 -3.05 -8.92
C VAL A 176 20.77 -2.62 -8.30
N LEU A 177 20.50 -1.31 -8.20
CA LEU A 177 19.24 -0.79 -7.68
C LEU A 177 18.03 -1.24 -8.51
N HIS A 178 18.12 -1.09 -9.83
CA HIS A 178 17.04 -1.46 -10.74
C HIS A 178 16.70 -2.96 -10.66
N ASN A 179 17.71 -3.82 -10.66
CA ASN A 179 17.52 -5.27 -10.60
C ASN A 179 17.02 -5.76 -9.24
N THR A 180 17.40 -5.09 -8.15
CA THR A 180 17.01 -5.49 -6.79
C THR A 180 15.57 -5.10 -6.46
N PHE A 181 15.17 -3.89 -6.81
CA PHE A 181 13.86 -3.34 -6.44
C PHE A 181 12.84 -3.39 -7.57
N HIS A 182 13.26 -3.68 -8.80
CA HIS A 182 12.42 -3.70 -10.01
C HIS A 182 11.68 -2.37 -10.24
N PHE A 183 12.36 -1.26 -9.95
CA PHE A 183 11.84 0.07 -10.23
C PHE A 183 11.54 0.26 -11.71
N TRP A 184 10.58 1.12 -12.03
CA TRP A 184 10.21 1.42 -13.42
C TRP A 184 11.33 2.11 -14.17
N TRP A 185 11.96 3.08 -13.51
CA TRP A 185 13.12 3.82 -14.00
C TRP A 185 14.08 4.09 -12.86
N THR A 186 15.37 4.04 -13.13
CA THR A 186 16.44 4.34 -12.18
C THR A 186 17.61 4.93 -12.94
N GLY A 187 18.07 6.12 -12.57
CA GLY A 187 19.19 6.73 -13.28
C GLY A 187 19.77 7.94 -12.57
N PHE A 188 20.85 8.42 -13.12
CA PHE A 188 21.52 9.63 -12.68
C PHE A 188 21.35 10.75 -13.68
N TYR A 189 21.17 11.97 -13.18
CA TYR A 189 21.37 13.19 -13.92
C TYR A 189 22.59 13.93 -13.34
N LEU A 190 23.57 14.26 -14.20
CA LEU A 190 24.80 14.94 -13.80
C LEU A 190 24.65 16.45 -13.94
N VAL A 191 25.16 17.19 -12.96
CA VAL A 191 25.30 18.64 -13.05
C VAL A 191 26.42 18.98 -14.02
N LYS A 192 26.10 19.60 -15.16
CA LYS A 192 27.05 20.01 -16.20
C LYS A 192 26.82 21.46 -16.62
N ASP A 193 27.86 22.07 -17.13
CA ASP A 193 27.74 23.41 -17.75
C ASP A 193 26.82 23.35 -18.98
N LYS A 194 26.02 24.37 -19.16
CA LYS A 194 25.16 24.49 -20.35
C LYS A 194 26.00 24.58 -21.59
N SER A 195 25.56 23.94 -22.66
CA SER A 195 26.16 24.11 -23.96
C SER A 195 26.06 25.56 -24.40
N PRO A 196 27.10 26.16 -24.99
CA PRO A 196 27.07 27.53 -25.49
C PRO A 196 26.03 27.76 -26.60
N ILE A 197 25.41 26.69 -27.11
CA ILE A 197 24.36 26.72 -28.15
C ILE A 197 22.96 27.02 -27.56
N THR A 198 22.78 26.95 -26.24
CA THR A 198 21.49 27.25 -25.61
C THR A 198 21.36 28.75 -25.35
N ASN A 199 20.43 29.43 -26.02
CA ASN A 199 20.06 30.86 -25.79
C ASN A 199 19.32 31.06 -24.46
N ASP A 200 19.65 30.31 -23.41
CA ASP A 200 19.00 30.44 -22.11
C ASP A 200 19.58 31.59 -21.31
N GLN A 201 18.75 32.59 -21.10
CA GLN A 201 19.10 33.83 -20.33
C GLN A 201 19.13 33.62 -18.81
N SER A 202 19.07 32.36 -18.30
CA SER A 202 19.13 32.10 -16.86
C SER A 202 20.54 32.45 -16.34
N GLN A 203 20.61 33.06 -15.16
CA GLN A 203 21.88 33.39 -14.49
C GLN A 203 22.70 32.16 -14.07
N ILE A 204 22.08 30.97 -14.09
CA ILE A 204 22.72 29.70 -13.73
C ILE A 204 23.21 29.04 -15.02
N ASN A 205 24.50 29.00 -15.20
CA ASN A 205 25.14 28.35 -16.36
C ASN A 205 25.29 26.83 -16.24
N LYS A 206 24.42 26.20 -15.47
CA LYS A 206 24.44 24.71 -15.25
C LYS A 206 23.07 24.12 -15.47
N GLU A 207 23.04 22.87 -15.87
CA GLU A 207 21.85 22.05 -16.08
C GLU A 207 22.11 20.59 -15.66
N LEU A 208 21.06 19.84 -15.42
CA LEU A 208 21.14 18.39 -15.23
C LEU A 208 21.12 17.71 -16.61
N VAL A 209 22.09 16.85 -16.87
CA VAL A 209 22.25 16.09 -18.09
C VAL A 209 22.13 14.60 -17.80
N LEU A 210 21.30 13.89 -18.59
CA LEU A 210 21.10 12.45 -18.45
C LEU A 210 22.43 11.70 -18.43
N GLY A 211 22.62 10.88 -17.42
CA GLY A 211 23.73 9.98 -17.21
C GLY A 211 23.32 8.51 -17.39
N PRO A 212 24.02 7.56 -16.78
CA PRO A 212 23.64 6.15 -16.78
C PRO A 212 22.25 5.92 -16.17
N PHE A 213 21.43 5.10 -16.82
CA PHE A 213 20.09 4.76 -16.38
C PHE A 213 19.66 3.37 -16.85
N GLN A 214 18.61 2.84 -16.21
CA GLN A 214 17.85 1.66 -16.60
C GLN A 214 16.36 2.03 -16.66
N GLY A 215 15.68 1.57 -17.71
CA GLY A 215 14.27 1.85 -17.95
C GLY A 215 14.00 2.43 -19.33
N PRO A 216 12.80 2.97 -19.59
CA PRO A 216 12.47 3.61 -20.86
C PRO A 216 13.26 4.90 -21.09
N ILE A 217 13.18 5.44 -22.31
CA ILE A 217 13.79 6.73 -22.67
C ILE A 217 13.33 7.85 -21.72
N ALA A 218 14.24 8.78 -21.45
CA ALA A 218 14.02 9.88 -20.52
C ALA A 218 14.42 11.25 -21.11
N CYS A 219 14.07 12.34 -20.42
CA CYS A 219 14.49 13.69 -20.78
C CYS A 219 16.01 13.79 -20.75
N THR A 220 16.63 14.37 -21.76
CA THR A 220 18.09 14.45 -21.83
C THR A 220 18.66 15.58 -20.99
N ARG A 221 17.86 16.64 -20.72
CA ARG A 221 18.27 17.83 -19.98
C ARG A 221 17.15 18.38 -19.11
N ILE A 222 17.47 18.74 -17.88
CA ILE A 222 16.53 19.32 -16.91
C ILE A 222 17.13 20.61 -16.35
N PRO A 223 16.43 21.76 -16.50
CA PRO A 223 16.90 23.03 -15.97
C PRO A 223 16.88 23.07 -14.44
N PHE A 224 17.74 23.91 -13.86
CA PHE A 224 17.77 24.15 -12.41
C PHE A 224 16.41 24.59 -11.87
N GLY A 225 15.95 23.95 -10.80
CA GLY A 225 14.67 24.24 -10.15
C GLY A 225 13.43 23.82 -10.95
N LYS A 226 13.56 23.02 -12.02
CA LYS A 226 12.43 22.52 -12.81
C LYS A 226 12.22 21.02 -12.63
N GLY A 227 10.96 20.61 -12.59
CA GLY A 227 10.58 19.24 -12.29
C GLY A 227 11.03 18.82 -10.89
N VAL A 228 10.93 17.52 -10.58
CA VAL A 228 11.37 16.99 -9.27
C VAL A 228 12.88 17.00 -9.16
N CYS A 229 13.59 16.50 -10.16
CA CYS A 229 15.06 16.49 -10.23
C CYS A 229 15.69 17.87 -10.07
N GLY A 230 15.23 18.86 -10.85
CA GLY A 230 15.74 20.22 -10.76
C GLY A 230 15.40 20.91 -9.43
N THR A 231 14.26 20.56 -8.83
CA THR A 231 13.85 21.06 -7.51
C THR A 231 14.69 20.43 -6.40
N ALA A 232 14.95 19.12 -6.44
CA ALA A 232 15.84 18.44 -5.49
C ALA A 232 17.25 19.04 -5.52
N TRP A 233 17.77 19.28 -6.72
CA TRP A 233 19.05 19.95 -6.90
C TRP A 233 19.05 21.36 -6.31
N LYS A 234 18.02 22.17 -6.60
CA LYS A 234 17.91 23.55 -6.10
C LYS A 234 17.81 23.62 -4.58
N ASN A 235 16.98 22.77 -3.99
CA ASN A 235 16.74 22.74 -2.54
C ASN A 235 17.85 22.04 -1.78
N ASN A 236 18.71 21.29 -2.48
CA ASN A 236 19.77 20.47 -1.88
C ASN A 236 19.21 19.44 -0.88
N GLU A 237 18.05 18.85 -1.21
CA GLU A 237 17.37 17.87 -0.35
C GLU A 237 16.72 16.75 -1.17
N THR A 238 16.59 15.57 -0.55
CA THR A 238 15.86 14.45 -1.13
C THR A 238 14.37 14.76 -1.16
N ILE A 239 13.75 14.60 -2.33
CA ILE A 239 12.32 14.80 -2.54
C ILE A 239 11.66 13.43 -2.77
N ILE A 240 10.61 13.14 -1.98
CA ILE A 240 9.72 12.00 -2.19
C ILE A 240 8.40 12.53 -2.72
N VAL A 241 7.98 12.04 -3.88
CA VAL A 241 6.73 12.42 -4.55
C VAL A 241 5.79 11.21 -4.58
N PRO A 242 4.77 11.18 -3.72
CA PRO A 242 3.79 10.09 -3.67
C PRO A 242 2.93 9.96 -4.93
N ASP A 243 2.67 11.08 -5.61
CA ASP A 243 1.91 11.19 -6.85
C ASP A 243 2.49 12.32 -7.71
N VAL A 244 3.19 11.94 -8.79
CA VAL A 244 3.87 12.89 -9.67
C VAL A 244 2.91 13.87 -10.36
N HIS A 245 1.64 13.47 -10.55
CA HIS A 245 0.62 14.34 -11.16
C HIS A 245 0.20 15.49 -10.25
N GLN A 246 0.48 15.40 -8.95
CA GLN A 246 0.22 16.47 -7.97
C GLN A 246 1.45 17.35 -7.70
N PHE A 247 2.62 16.99 -8.24
CA PHE A 247 3.82 17.81 -8.04
C PHE A 247 3.82 19.05 -8.95
N PRO A 248 3.87 20.27 -8.38
CA PRO A 248 3.83 21.51 -9.18
C PRO A 248 5.00 21.61 -10.16
N GLY A 249 4.71 21.71 -11.45
CA GLY A 249 5.74 21.84 -12.49
C GLY A 249 6.48 20.52 -12.79
N HIS A 250 5.89 19.37 -12.46
CA HIS A 250 6.42 18.07 -12.86
C HIS A 250 6.68 18.01 -14.37
N ILE A 251 7.84 17.49 -14.74
CA ILE A 251 8.23 17.24 -16.14
C ILE A 251 8.00 15.77 -16.42
N ALA A 252 6.91 15.44 -17.10
CA ALA A 252 6.56 14.05 -17.44
C ALA A 252 7.50 13.51 -18.53
N CYS A 253 8.54 12.77 -18.15
CA CYS A 253 9.37 12.01 -19.12
C CYS A 253 8.69 10.71 -19.54
N SER A 254 7.79 10.17 -18.73
CA SER A 254 6.95 8.99 -19.01
C SER A 254 5.55 9.17 -18.44
N SER A 255 4.52 8.77 -19.18
CA SER A 255 3.14 8.72 -18.69
C SER A 255 2.87 7.61 -17.69
N GLU A 256 3.78 6.67 -17.55
CA GLU A 256 3.65 5.50 -16.68
C GLU A 256 4.17 5.75 -15.26
N SER A 257 5.03 6.75 -15.05
CA SER A 257 5.53 7.13 -13.73
C SER A 257 4.40 7.69 -12.87
N LYS A 258 4.24 7.19 -11.66
CA LYS A 258 3.21 7.62 -10.69
C LYS A 258 3.78 8.14 -9.39
N SER A 259 4.91 7.61 -8.94
CA SER A 259 5.64 8.14 -7.79
C SER A 259 7.13 8.19 -8.09
N GLU A 260 7.85 9.08 -7.43
CA GLU A 260 9.25 9.39 -7.72
C GLU A 260 10.00 9.70 -6.43
N ILE A 261 11.27 9.34 -6.36
CA ILE A 261 12.21 9.82 -5.35
C ILE A 261 13.47 10.34 -6.02
N VAL A 262 13.90 11.54 -5.66
CA VAL A 262 15.11 12.15 -6.18
C VAL A 262 16.07 12.47 -5.03
N VAL A 263 17.30 11.95 -5.11
CA VAL A 263 18.33 12.11 -4.09
C VAL A 263 19.52 12.89 -4.65
N PRO A 264 19.85 14.07 -4.09
CA PRO A 264 21.05 14.81 -4.48
C PRO A 264 22.33 14.08 -4.06
N ILE A 265 23.22 13.88 -5.00
CA ILE A 265 24.53 13.25 -4.77
C ILE A 265 25.61 14.33 -4.67
N ARG A 266 26.35 14.28 -3.58
CA ARG A 266 27.37 15.28 -3.25
C ARG A 266 28.78 14.71 -3.32
N HIS A 267 29.68 15.55 -3.78
CA HIS A 267 31.12 15.34 -3.66
C HIS A 267 31.78 16.63 -3.19
N ASN A 268 32.60 16.59 -2.16
CA ASN A 268 33.25 17.74 -1.56
C ASN A 268 32.29 18.91 -1.20
N GLY A 269 31.06 18.58 -0.76
CA GLY A 269 30.04 19.56 -0.36
C GLY A 269 29.21 20.12 -1.52
N GLU A 270 29.58 19.87 -2.78
CA GLU A 270 28.83 20.29 -3.94
C GLU A 270 27.94 19.16 -4.51
N ILE A 271 26.76 19.51 -5.05
CA ILE A 271 25.92 18.54 -5.76
C ILE A 271 26.51 18.35 -7.16
N ILE A 272 26.94 17.12 -7.45
CA ILE A 272 27.50 16.73 -8.75
C ILE A 272 26.50 15.99 -9.63
N ALA A 273 25.46 15.41 -9.02
CA ALA A 273 24.41 14.67 -9.70
C ALA A 273 23.16 14.58 -8.83
N VAL A 274 22.07 14.09 -9.40
CA VAL A 274 20.94 13.55 -8.67
C VAL A 274 20.70 12.11 -9.09
N LEU A 275 20.35 11.25 -8.13
CA LEU A 275 19.81 9.92 -8.38
C LEU A 275 18.29 10.06 -8.42
N ASP A 276 17.72 9.67 -9.53
CA ASP A 276 16.29 9.73 -9.81
C ASP A 276 15.73 8.32 -9.97
N ILE A 277 14.62 8.03 -9.30
CA ILE A 277 13.98 6.70 -9.32
C ILE A 277 12.46 6.88 -9.42
N ASP A 278 11.89 6.26 -10.45
CA ASP A 278 10.44 6.27 -10.72
C ASP A 278 9.79 4.90 -10.49
N SER A 279 8.52 4.94 -10.12
CA SER A 279 7.65 3.77 -10.00
C SER A 279 6.33 3.93 -10.76
N LYS A 280 5.80 2.81 -11.28
CA LYS A 280 4.44 2.72 -11.84
C LYS A 280 3.34 2.72 -10.79
N ASP A 281 3.70 2.60 -9.52
CA ASP A 281 2.76 2.56 -8.41
C ASP A 281 2.82 3.87 -7.62
N TYR A 282 1.67 4.32 -7.11
CA TYR A 282 1.61 5.44 -6.19
C TYR A 282 2.22 5.07 -4.82
N ASN A 283 2.79 6.04 -4.13
CA ASN A 283 3.32 5.87 -2.76
C ASN A 283 4.35 4.73 -2.63
N THR A 284 5.19 4.51 -3.64
CA THR A 284 6.22 3.46 -3.60
C THR A 284 7.33 3.81 -2.61
N PHE A 285 7.72 5.08 -2.57
CA PHE A 285 8.87 5.56 -1.81
C PHE A 285 8.46 6.13 -0.46
N ASP A 286 9.30 5.87 0.57
CA ASP A 286 9.12 6.34 1.93
C ASP A 286 10.46 6.76 2.58
N ASN A 287 10.44 7.06 3.87
CA ASN A 287 11.64 7.46 4.60
C ASN A 287 12.70 6.35 4.70
N ILE A 288 12.34 5.08 4.52
CA ILE A 288 13.32 3.99 4.47
C ILE A 288 14.16 4.15 3.21
N ASP A 289 13.52 4.34 2.05
CA ASP A 289 14.21 4.58 0.78
C ASP A 289 15.12 5.80 0.89
N LYS A 290 14.58 6.94 1.37
CA LYS A 290 15.37 8.15 1.58
C LYS A 290 16.62 7.90 2.40
N ASN A 291 16.46 7.30 3.59
CA ASN A 291 17.54 7.10 4.55
C ASN A 291 18.68 6.21 4.01
N TYR A 292 18.35 5.21 3.18
CA TYR A 292 19.33 4.32 2.59
C TYR A 292 19.93 4.86 1.30
N LEU A 293 19.16 5.48 0.43
CA LEU A 293 19.64 6.04 -0.83
C LEU A 293 20.58 7.25 -0.60
N GLU A 294 20.34 8.05 0.45
CA GLU A 294 21.25 9.13 0.86
C GLU A 294 22.64 8.66 1.32
N GLN A 295 22.81 7.37 1.65
CA GLN A 295 24.10 6.80 2.00
C GLN A 295 24.95 6.44 0.78
N ILE A 296 24.38 6.40 -0.42
CA ILE A 296 25.10 6.09 -1.65
C ILE A 296 26.06 7.24 -1.99
N LYS A 297 27.35 6.92 -2.01
CA LYS A 297 28.43 7.83 -2.41
C LYS A 297 29.03 7.34 -3.71
N LEU A 298 29.23 8.23 -4.67
CA LEU A 298 29.76 7.87 -5.99
C LEU A 298 31.30 7.80 -6.04
N LEU A 299 31.95 8.52 -5.15
CA LEU A 299 33.42 8.59 -5.06
C LEU A 299 33.79 8.41 -3.58
N ALA A 300 34.77 7.60 -3.31
CA ALA A 300 35.30 7.34 -1.99
C ALA A 300 36.20 8.51 -1.49
#